data_f6e1220a1cf45b3c08a0a8072e6668aa
#
_entry.id   f6e1220a1cf45b3c08a0a8072e6668aa
#
_cell.length_a   1.000
_cell.length_b   1.000
_cell.length_c   1.000
_cell.angle_alpha   90.00
_cell.angle_beta   90.00
_cell.angle_gamma   90.00
#
_symmetry.space_group_name_H-M   'P 1'
#
loop_
_entity.id
_entity.type
_entity.pdbx_description
1 polymer ?
#
loop_
_entity_poly.entity_id
_entity_poly.type
_entity_poly.pdbx_seq_one_letter_code
_entity_poly.pdbx_strand_id
1 'polypeptide(L)' 'MFDNGHVVAASDNIAEATQRIATIVNYARVTRHLLDHRPPDLDEVRQTLDCIVRDAHLASDVIYRIRGLRALQGGAAER' A
#
# COMPACT_ATOMS: atom_id res chain seq x y z
N MET A 1 12.68 -27.18 -13.71
CA MET A 1 12.87 -26.26 -12.61
C MET A 1 11.90 -25.10 -12.66
N PHE A 2 11.21 -24.84 -11.59
CA PHE A 2 10.27 -23.76 -11.63
C PHE A 2 10.95 -22.42 -11.33
N ASP A 3 10.27 -21.36 -11.66
CA ASP A 3 10.82 -20.02 -11.59
C ASP A 3 10.67 -19.44 -10.19
N ASN A 4 11.67 -19.64 -9.36
CA ASN A 4 11.68 -19.10 -8.01
C ASN A 4 11.66 -17.58 -7.99
N GLY A 5 12.32 -16.96 -8.96
CA GLY A 5 12.35 -15.51 -9.01
C GLY A 5 10.98 -14.90 -9.18
N HIS A 6 10.14 -15.57 -9.96
CA HIS A 6 8.77 -15.12 -10.19
C HIS A 6 7.95 -15.18 -8.91
N VAL A 7 8.06 -16.28 -8.18
CA VAL A 7 7.34 -16.46 -6.92
C VAL A 7 7.82 -15.47 -5.87
N VAL A 8 9.13 -15.29 -5.78
CA VAL A 8 9.70 -14.35 -4.82
C VAL A 8 9.23 -12.93 -5.10
N ALA A 9 9.22 -12.52 -6.38
CA ALA A 9 8.78 -11.19 -6.75
C ALA A 9 7.33 -10.94 -6.35
N ALA A 10 6.45 -11.92 -6.58
CA ALA A 10 5.04 -11.80 -6.21
C ALA A 10 4.89 -11.70 -4.69
N SER A 11 5.64 -12.54 -3.95
CA SER A 11 5.59 -12.53 -2.50
C SER A 11 6.10 -11.20 -1.93
N ASP A 12 7.18 -10.67 -2.50
CA ASP A 12 7.73 -9.39 -2.06
C ASP A 12 6.74 -8.26 -2.31
N ASN A 13 6.05 -8.29 -3.45
CA ASN A 13 5.05 -7.29 -3.78
C ASN A 13 3.86 -7.36 -2.82
N ILE A 14 3.43 -8.57 -2.46
CA ILE A 14 2.34 -8.74 -1.51
C ILE A 14 2.76 -8.22 -0.14
N ALA A 15 3.97 -8.54 0.31
CA ALA A 15 4.48 -8.07 1.59
C ALA A 15 4.58 -6.55 1.60
N GLU A 16 5.05 -5.96 0.51
CA GLU A 16 5.14 -4.51 0.42
C GLU A 16 3.77 -3.86 0.48
N ALA A 17 2.80 -4.39 -0.27
CA ALA A 17 1.44 -3.86 -0.25
C ALA A 17 0.84 -3.95 1.14
N THR A 18 1.04 -5.09 1.81
CA THR A 18 0.53 -5.30 3.16
C THR A 18 1.13 -4.28 4.13
N GLN A 19 2.43 -4.03 4.01
CA GLN A 19 3.10 -3.07 4.87
C GLN A 19 2.60 -1.65 4.63
N ARG A 20 2.40 -1.28 3.37
CA ARG A 20 1.85 0.04 3.04
C ARG A 20 0.47 0.23 3.63
N ILE A 21 -0.36 -0.80 3.54
CA ILE A 21 -1.71 -0.75 4.10
C ILE A 21 -1.66 -0.62 5.62
N ALA A 22 -0.78 -1.37 6.28
CA ALA A 22 -0.61 -1.27 7.73
C ALA A 22 -0.17 0.14 8.13
N THR A 23 0.72 0.74 7.37
CA THR A 23 1.18 2.10 7.60
C THR A 23 0.03 3.09 7.46
N ILE A 24 -0.82 2.91 6.45
CA ILE A 24 -2.00 3.76 6.26
C ILE A 24 -2.91 3.68 7.48
N VAL A 25 -3.16 2.47 7.98
CA VAL A 25 -4.00 2.28 9.16
C VAL A 25 -3.40 3.00 10.37
N ASN A 26 -2.08 2.91 10.56
CA ASN A 26 -1.41 3.61 11.64
C ASN A 26 -1.56 5.12 11.53
N TYR A 27 -1.35 5.68 10.34
CA TYR A 27 -1.51 7.11 10.14
C TYR A 27 -2.95 7.54 10.36
N ALA A 28 -3.90 6.72 9.96
CA ALA A 28 -5.32 7.04 10.18
C ALA A 28 -5.63 7.10 11.68
N ARG A 29 -5.06 6.17 12.46
CA ARG A 29 -5.23 6.19 13.92
C ARG A 29 -4.60 7.41 14.55
N VAL A 30 -3.41 7.78 14.09
CA VAL A 30 -2.73 8.99 14.57
C VAL A 30 -3.56 10.21 14.24
N THR A 31 -4.09 10.30 13.02
CA THR A 31 -4.92 11.41 12.60
C THR A 31 -6.13 11.54 13.51
N ARG A 32 -6.79 10.42 13.77
CA ARG A 32 -7.95 10.42 14.67
C ARG A 32 -7.59 10.92 16.06
N HIS A 33 -6.45 10.47 16.56
CA HIS A 33 -5.97 10.88 17.88
C HIS A 33 -5.69 12.38 17.91
N LEU A 34 -5.06 12.91 16.87
CA LEU A 34 -4.77 14.33 16.77
C LEU A 34 -6.04 15.17 16.76
N LEU A 35 -7.08 14.68 16.10
CA LEU A 35 -8.35 15.39 16.05
C LEU A 35 -9.05 15.41 17.39
N ASP A 36 -8.76 14.47 18.27
CA ASP A 36 -9.35 14.42 19.61
C ASP A 36 -8.69 15.41 20.59
N HIS A 37 -7.55 15.96 20.22
CA HIS A 37 -6.89 16.99 21.03
C HIS A 37 -7.68 18.29 21.00
N ARG A 38 -7.52 19.08 22.05
CA ARG A 38 -8.25 20.35 22.18
C ARG A 38 -7.30 21.48 22.52
N PRO A 39 -7.03 22.38 21.59
CA PRO A 39 -7.50 22.38 20.19
C PRO A 39 -6.73 21.37 19.35
N PRO A 40 -7.33 20.84 18.28
CA PRO A 40 -6.61 19.92 17.41
C PRO A 40 -5.51 20.64 16.65
N ASP A 41 -4.41 19.91 16.42
CA ASP A 41 -3.32 20.41 15.60
C ASP A 41 -3.60 20.07 14.14
N LEU A 42 -4.21 21.02 13.44
CA LEU A 42 -4.65 20.78 12.05
C LEU A 42 -3.48 20.65 11.09
N ASP A 43 -2.34 21.27 11.38
CA ASP A 43 -1.17 21.09 10.52
C ASP A 43 -0.64 19.66 10.61
N GLU A 44 -0.59 19.10 11.80
CA GLU A 44 -0.21 17.71 11.98
C GLU A 44 -1.21 16.78 11.29
N VAL A 45 -2.51 17.09 11.42
CA VAL A 45 -3.54 16.30 10.75
C VAL A 45 -3.33 16.31 9.24
N ARG A 46 -3.06 17.47 8.66
CA ARG A 46 -2.80 17.55 7.22
C ARG A 46 -1.58 16.74 6.81
N GLN A 47 -0.51 16.80 7.61
CA GLN A 47 0.69 16.03 7.32
C GLN A 47 0.43 14.54 7.34
N THR A 48 -0.31 14.04 8.33
CA THR A 48 -0.61 12.61 8.39
C THR A 48 -1.54 12.20 7.26
N LEU A 49 -2.47 13.05 6.86
CA LEU A 49 -3.31 12.77 5.70
C LEU A 49 -2.49 12.69 4.42
N ASP A 50 -1.52 13.58 4.25
CA ASP A 50 -0.62 13.53 3.09
C ASP A 50 0.17 12.23 3.06
N CYS A 51 0.60 11.75 4.22
CA CYS A 51 1.28 10.46 4.32
C CYS A 51 0.37 9.32 3.91
N ILE A 52 -0.90 9.37 4.32
CA ILE A 52 -1.89 8.35 3.94
C ILE A 52 -2.06 8.32 2.43
N VAL A 53 -2.22 9.48 1.82
CA VAL A 53 -2.40 9.56 0.36
C VAL A 53 -1.17 9.00 -0.35
N ARG A 54 0.02 9.37 0.10
CA ARG A 54 1.26 8.87 -0.50
C ARG A 54 1.35 7.34 -0.40
N ASP A 55 1.10 6.81 0.79
CA ASP A 55 1.20 5.36 0.98
C ASP A 55 0.10 4.61 0.24
N ALA A 56 -1.07 5.21 0.09
CA ALA A 56 -2.14 4.63 -0.71
C ALA A 56 -1.73 4.54 -2.18
N HIS A 57 -1.09 5.58 -2.72
CA HIS A 57 -0.58 5.54 -4.09
C HIS A 57 0.49 4.48 -4.25
N LEU A 58 1.40 4.37 -3.28
CA LEU A 58 2.45 3.36 -3.33
C LEU A 58 1.87 1.95 -3.26
N ALA A 59 0.88 1.74 -2.40
CA ALA A 59 0.20 0.44 -2.32
C ALA A 59 -0.50 0.12 -3.63
N SER A 60 -1.12 1.10 -4.25
CA SER A 60 -1.78 0.92 -5.54
C SER A 60 -0.80 0.51 -6.62
N ASP A 61 0.38 1.14 -6.65
CA ASP A 61 1.43 0.80 -7.60
C ASP A 61 1.89 -0.65 -7.42
N VAL A 62 2.03 -1.08 -6.17
CA VAL A 62 2.42 -2.46 -5.89
C VAL A 62 1.36 -3.42 -6.38
N ILE A 63 0.09 -3.10 -6.15
CA ILE A 63 -1.01 -3.95 -6.61
C ILE A 63 -1.02 -4.05 -8.12
N TYR A 64 -0.78 -2.96 -8.83
CA TYR A 64 -0.67 -3.00 -10.29
C TYR A 64 0.46 -3.90 -10.75
N ARG A 65 1.59 -3.89 -10.05
CA ARG A 65 2.70 -4.80 -10.39
C ARG A 65 2.30 -6.25 -10.20
N ILE A 66 1.59 -6.56 -9.12
CA ILE A 66 1.11 -7.92 -8.87
C ILE A 66 0.17 -8.36 -9.99
N ARG A 67 -0.75 -7.50 -10.40
CA ARG A 67 -1.67 -7.79 -11.49
C ARG A 67 -0.93 -8.01 -12.79
N GLY A 68 0.12 -7.23 -13.04
CA GLY A 68 0.96 -7.41 -14.21
C GLY A 68 1.64 -8.75 -14.21
N LEU A 69 2.15 -9.19 -13.07
CA LEU A 69 2.77 -10.51 -12.95
C LEU A 69 1.76 -11.63 -13.24
N ARG A 70 0.55 -11.48 -12.72
CA ARG A 70 -0.51 -12.45 -12.99
C ARG A 70 -0.86 -12.50 -14.47
N ALA A 71 -0.94 -11.35 -15.11
CA ALA A 71 -1.25 -11.29 -16.54
C ALA A 71 -0.18 -12.00 -17.35
N LEU A 72 1.09 -11.82 -17.00
CA LEU A 72 2.19 -12.49 -17.69
C LEU A 72 2.12 -13.99 -17.49
N GLN A 73 1.77 -14.45 -16.31
CA GLN A 73 1.65 -15.87 -16.03
C GLN A 73 0.43 -16.49 -16.69
N GLY A 74 -0.67 -15.75 -16.65
CA GLY A 74 -1.92 -16.25 -17.21
C GLY A 74 -2.01 -16.14 -18.71
N GLY A 75 -1.16 -15.33 -19.29
CA GLY A 75 -1.17 -15.14 -20.72
C GLY A 75 -2.43 -14.47 -21.21
N ALA A 76 -2.68 -14.58 -22.48
CA ALA A 76 -3.81 -13.93 -23.12
C ALA A 76 -5.16 -14.49 -22.64
N ALA A 77 -5.13 -15.60 -21.96
CA ALA A 77 -6.37 -16.22 -21.48
C ALA A 77 -7.11 -15.33 -20.49
N GLU A 78 -6.43 -14.36 -19.96
CA GLU A 78 -7.04 -13.45 -19.00
C GLU A 78 -7.98 -12.44 -19.64
N ARG A 79 -8.01 -12.36 -20.90
CA ARG A 79 -8.83 -11.39 -21.60
C ARG A 79 -10.29 -11.54 -21.41
#